data_19401e5ec436d062614756787a298b71
#
_entry.id   19401e5ec436d062614756787a298b71
#
_cell.length_a   1.000
_cell.length_b   1.000
_cell.length_c   1.000
_cell.angle_alpha   90.00
_cell.angle_beta   90.00
_cell.angle_gamma   90.00
#
_symmetry.space_group_name_H-M   'P 1'
#
loop_
_entity.id
_entity.type
_entity.pdbx_description
1 polymer ?
#
loop_
_entity_poly.entity_id
_entity_poly.type
_entity_poly.pdbx_seq_one_letter_code
_entity_poly.pdbx_strand_id
1 'polypeptide(L)'
;MSVTGERDDLPGGGPQKVGVAFSDLATGLYSTIAIQAALLNRHVTGLGQYIDMALLDVQIATMANQGMNYLSSGNIPKRYGNAHANIVPYQVFKASDRDFIIACGNDTQFIQLCRSIGLPDLPND
;
A
#
# COMPACT_ATOMS: atom_id res chain seq x y z
N MET A 1 11.15 5.09 0.71
CA MET A 1 10.84 6.19 1.64
C MET A 1 10.13 7.38 0.99
N SER A 2 9.99 7.41 -0.33
CA SER A 2 9.23 8.48 -1.01
C SER A 2 7.74 8.51 -0.65
N VAL A 3 7.16 7.33 -0.32
CA VAL A 3 5.74 7.16 0.01
C VAL A 3 5.49 6.79 1.48
N THR A 4 6.54 6.69 2.30
CA THR A 4 6.46 6.34 3.72
C THR A 4 6.87 7.51 4.59
N GLY A 5 6.06 7.83 5.58
CA GLY A 5 6.25 8.94 6.50
C GLY A 5 5.03 9.84 6.61
N GLU A 6 5.11 10.82 7.51
CA GLU A 6 4.07 11.82 7.66
C GLU A 6 4.07 12.79 6.46
N ARG A 7 2.92 13.43 6.21
CA ARG A 7 2.75 14.43 5.17
C ARG A 7 3.76 15.58 5.35
N ASP A 8 4.31 16.07 4.25
CA ASP A 8 5.34 17.11 4.29
C ASP A 8 4.83 18.46 4.81
N ASP A 9 3.52 18.68 4.76
CA ASP A 9 2.84 19.90 5.21
C ASP A 9 2.44 19.87 6.70
N LEU A 10 2.76 18.78 7.42
CA LEU A 10 2.45 18.61 8.83
C LEU A 10 3.71 18.62 9.71
N PRO A 11 3.58 18.98 11.01
CA PRO A 11 4.69 18.85 11.95
C PRO A 11 5.23 17.42 12.02
N GLY A 12 6.54 17.26 11.88
CA GLY A 12 7.18 15.95 11.80
C GLY A 12 7.15 15.31 10.41
N GLY A 13 6.67 16.05 9.40
CA GLY A 13 6.64 15.63 8.02
C GLY A 13 8.00 15.25 7.47
N GLY A 14 8.01 14.33 6.53
CA GLY A 14 9.22 13.88 5.85
C GLY A 14 9.32 12.36 5.69
N PRO A 15 10.37 11.89 5.00
CA PRO A 15 10.54 10.48 4.70
C PRO A 15 10.92 9.68 5.97
N GLN A 16 10.19 8.62 6.23
CA GLN A 16 10.46 7.69 7.32
C GLN A 16 10.63 6.27 6.75
N LYS A 17 11.58 5.53 7.30
CA LYS A 17 11.74 4.13 6.94
C LYS A 17 10.66 3.28 7.61
N VAL A 18 10.31 2.16 6.97
CA VAL A 18 9.57 1.08 7.62
C VAL A 18 10.46 0.48 8.73
N GLY A 19 9.87 0.14 9.87
CA GLY A 19 10.61 -0.31 11.06
C GLY A 19 11.40 -1.62 10.89
N VAL A 20 11.07 -2.41 9.86
CA VAL A 20 11.77 -3.66 9.51
C VAL A 20 12.47 -3.52 8.16
N ALA A 21 13.36 -4.47 7.84
CA ALA A 21 14.03 -4.58 6.54
C ALA A 21 13.04 -5.09 5.48
N PHE A 22 12.08 -4.26 5.09
CA PHE A 22 10.93 -4.66 4.26
C PHE A 22 11.37 -5.17 2.88
N SER A 23 12.33 -4.49 2.23
CA SER A 23 12.84 -4.91 0.93
C SER A 23 13.48 -6.29 0.96
N ASP A 24 14.25 -6.58 2.02
CA ASP A 24 14.91 -7.88 2.20
C ASP A 24 13.88 -8.99 2.43
N LEU A 25 12.92 -8.75 3.32
CA LEU A 25 11.84 -9.71 3.60
C LEU A 25 11.01 -10.00 2.36
N ALA A 26 10.58 -8.96 1.65
CA ALA A 26 9.81 -9.10 0.43
C ALA A 26 10.60 -9.85 -0.64
N THR A 27 11.89 -9.52 -0.83
CA THR A 27 12.74 -10.19 -1.81
C THR A 27 12.94 -11.67 -1.46
N GLY A 28 13.08 -12.02 -0.18
CA GLY A 28 13.12 -13.41 0.28
C GLY A 28 11.85 -14.18 -0.08
N LEU A 29 10.68 -13.58 0.10
CA LEU A 29 9.40 -14.18 -0.27
C LEU A 29 9.26 -14.34 -1.80
N TYR A 30 9.56 -13.31 -2.58
CA TYR A 30 9.56 -13.39 -4.05
C TYR A 30 10.55 -14.42 -4.57
N SER A 31 11.75 -14.50 -3.98
CA SER A 31 12.75 -15.52 -4.33
C SER A 31 12.23 -16.93 -4.07
N THR A 32 11.57 -17.15 -2.93
CA THR A 32 10.97 -18.43 -2.59
C THR A 32 9.92 -18.85 -3.61
N ILE A 33 9.03 -17.94 -4.01
CA ILE A 33 8.00 -18.18 -5.03
C ILE A 33 8.64 -18.50 -6.38
N ALA A 34 9.64 -17.72 -6.80
CA ALA A 34 10.34 -17.94 -8.07
C ALA A 34 11.07 -19.29 -8.11
N ILE A 35 11.74 -19.68 -7.02
CA ILE A 35 12.40 -20.98 -6.91
C ILE A 35 11.38 -22.12 -6.99
N GLN A 36 10.25 -22.01 -6.28
CA GLN A 36 9.20 -23.03 -6.33
C GLN A 36 8.62 -23.16 -7.74
N ALA A 37 8.34 -22.03 -8.41
CA ALA A 37 7.88 -22.04 -9.81
C ALA A 37 8.89 -22.68 -10.76
N ALA A 38 10.17 -22.37 -10.60
CA ALA A 38 11.25 -22.98 -11.40
C ALA A 38 11.37 -24.50 -11.16
N LEU A 39 11.21 -24.95 -9.92
CA LEU A 39 11.23 -26.37 -9.58
C LEU A 39 10.01 -27.11 -10.17
N LEU A 40 8.83 -26.52 -10.11
CA LEU A 40 7.62 -27.08 -10.73
C LEU A 40 7.80 -27.19 -12.26
N ASN A 41 8.30 -26.12 -12.89
CA ASN A 41 8.60 -26.16 -14.33
C ASN A 41 9.63 -27.22 -14.67
N ARG A 42 10.71 -27.34 -13.89
CA ARG A 42 11.73 -28.38 -14.07
C ARG A 42 11.14 -29.79 -13.95
N HIS A 43 10.17 -29.99 -13.06
CA HIS A 43 9.51 -31.30 -12.93
C HIS A 43 8.77 -31.72 -14.21
N VAL A 44 8.22 -30.75 -14.94
CA VAL A 44 7.51 -30.99 -16.21
C VAL A 44 8.47 -31.08 -17.40
N THR A 45 9.46 -30.19 -17.48
CA THR A 45 10.32 -30.02 -18.66
C THR A 45 11.64 -30.77 -18.57
N GLY A 46 12.07 -31.15 -17.38
CA GLY A 46 13.41 -31.69 -17.11
C GLY A 46 14.52 -30.63 -17.11
N LEU A 47 14.21 -29.36 -17.40
CA LEU A 47 15.20 -28.30 -17.56
C LEU A 47 15.16 -27.34 -16.37
N GLY A 48 16.34 -26.96 -15.87
CA GLY A 48 16.50 -25.86 -14.93
C GLY A 48 16.44 -24.52 -15.63
N GLN A 49 16.35 -23.44 -14.83
CA GLN A 49 16.40 -22.06 -15.35
C GLN A 49 17.16 -21.14 -14.40
N TYR A 50 17.69 -20.09 -14.95
CA TYR A 50 18.28 -18.99 -14.18
C TYR A 50 17.15 -18.09 -13.64
N ILE A 51 17.29 -17.62 -12.39
CA ILE A 51 16.37 -16.68 -11.74
C ILE A 51 17.18 -15.43 -11.41
N ASP A 52 16.83 -14.31 -12.04
CA ASP A 52 17.33 -12.99 -11.68
C ASP A 52 16.39 -12.35 -10.67
N MET A 53 16.92 -11.98 -9.52
CA MET A 53 16.14 -11.41 -8.43
C MET A 53 16.88 -10.21 -7.83
N ALA A 54 16.35 -9.01 -8.08
CA ALA A 54 16.93 -7.78 -7.58
C ALA A 54 16.06 -7.18 -6.46
N LEU A 55 16.68 -6.71 -5.39
CA LEU A 55 16.03 -5.99 -4.29
C LEU A 55 15.25 -4.77 -4.79
N LEU A 56 15.80 -4.04 -5.76
CA LEU A 56 15.16 -2.85 -6.33
C LEU A 56 13.87 -3.19 -7.07
N ASP A 57 13.88 -4.24 -7.88
CA ASP A 57 12.73 -4.66 -8.68
C ASP A 57 11.57 -5.10 -7.78
N VAL A 58 11.90 -5.88 -6.74
CA VAL A 58 10.91 -6.28 -5.74
C VAL A 58 10.38 -5.06 -4.96
N GLN A 59 11.25 -4.13 -4.58
CA GLN A 59 10.82 -2.91 -3.90
C GLN A 59 9.88 -2.06 -4.77
N ILE A 60 10.13 -1.97 -6.08
CA ILE A 60 9.24 -1.28 -7.02
C ILE A 60 7.90 -2.01 -7.13
N ALA A 61 7.91 -3.33 -7.25
CA ALA A 61 6.69 -4.13 -7.31
C ALA A 61 5.83 -3.96 -6.05
N THR A 62 6.45 -3.86 -4.86
CA THR A 62 5.74 -3.66 -3.60
C THR A 62 5.17 -2.25 -3.39
N MET A 63 5.44 -1.29 -4.28
CA MET A 63 4.77 0.02 -4.25
C MET A 63 3.28 -0.08 -4.61
N ALA A 64 2.84 -1.18 -5.23
CA ALA A 64 1.44 -1.51 -5.49
C ALA A 64 0.65 -0.33 -6.11
N ASN A 65 -0.45 0.10 -5.45
CA ASN A 65 -1.29 1.21 -5.91
C ASN A 65 -0.53 2.54 -6.07
N GLN A 66 0.47 2.82 -5.26
CA GLN A 66 1.29 4.03 -5.40
C GLN A 66 2.13 4.02 -6.69
N GLY A 67 2.70 2.87 -7.04
CA GLY A 67 3.37 2.66 -8.31
C GLY A 67 2.41 2.82 -9.50
N MET A 68 1.22 2.23 -9.41
CA MET A 68 0.19 2.36 -10.45
C MET A 68 -0.33 3.80 -10.59
N ASN A 69 -0.46 4.55 -9.49
CA ASN A 69 -0.82 5.96 -9.54
C ASN A 69 0.20 6.76 -10.36
N TYR A 70 1.48 6.50 -10.17
CA TYR A 70 2.53 7.14 -10.98
C TYR A 70 2.45 6.75 -12.46
N LEU A 71 2.34 5.45 -12.75
CA LEU A 71 2.31 4.96 -14.14
C LEU A 71 1.10 5.47 -14.92
N SER A 72 -0.05 5.68 -14.26
CA SER A 72 -1.28 6.13 -14.91
C SER A 72 -1.40 7.65 -15.02
N SER A 73 -0.82 8.41 -14.09
CA SER A 73 -1.00 9.86 -14.01
C SER A 73 0.25 10.68 -14.32
N GLY A 74 1.44 10.06 -14.23
CA GLY A 74 2.72 10.77 -14.26
C GLY A 74 3.06 11.56 -12.99
N ASN A 75 2.15 11.61 -12.02
CA ASN A 75 2.34 12.35 -10.78
C ASN A 75 3.16 11.55 -9.76
N ILE A 76 4.20 12.15 -9.22
CA ILE A 76 5.04 11.51 -8.20
C ILE A 76 4.21 11.33 -6.92
N PRO A 77 4.05 10.08 -6.42
CA PRO A 77 3.31 9.81 -5.21
C PRO A 77 3.90 10.54 -4.00
N LYS A 78 3.00 11.07 -3.17
CA LYS A 78 3.35 11.79 -1.95
C LYS A 78 3.26 10.87 -0.72
N ARG A 79 3.75 11.35 0.41
CA ARG A 79 3.48 10.74 1.71
C ARG A 79 2.12 11.15 2.21
N TYR A 80 1.36 10.21 2.72
CA TYR A 80 -0.01 10.40 3.20
C TYR A 80 -0.14 10.15 4.71
N GLY A 81 0.98 9.91 5.41
CA GLY A 81 0.93 9.50 6.82
C GLY A 81 0.12 8.21 6.97
N ASN A 82 -0.90 8.26 7.80
CA ASN A 82 -1.82 7.13 8.02
C ASN A 82 -3.06 7.16 7.10
N ALA A 83 -3.11 8.04 6.10
CA ALA A 83 -4.21 8.09 5.15
C ALA A 83 -3.95 7.19 3.94
N HIS A 84 -5.03 6.61 3.39
CA HIS A 84 -4.96 5.86 2.14
C HIS A 84 -4.87 6.84 0.95
N ALA A 85 -4.04 6.49 -0.05
CA ALA A 85 -3.80 7.37 -1.20
C ALA A 85 -4.99 7.51 -2.16
N ASN A 86 -5.89 6.52 -2.21
CA ASN A 86 -6.94 6.39 -3.22
C ASN A 86 -8.34 6.23 -2.63
N ILE A 87 -8.48 5.97 -1.34
CA ILE A 87 -9.77 5.65 -0.70
C ILE A 87 -10.05 6.66 0.42
N VAL A 88 -11.26 7.22 0.44
CA VAL A 88 -11.71 8.21 1.41
C VAL A 88 -13.13 7.85 1.87
N PRO A 89 -13.40 7.89 3.19
CA PRO A 89 -12.49 8.10 4.31
C PRO A 89 -11.74 6.81 4.69
N TYR A 90 -10.43 6.87 4.71
CA TYR A 90 -9.57 5.76 5.14
C TYR A 90 -8.32 6.35 5.82
N GLN A 91 -8.45 6.75 7.08
CA GLN A 91 -7.38 7.43 7.80
C GLN A 91 -7.64 7.49 9.30
N VAL A 92 -6.67 8.04 10.02
CA VAL A 92 -6.81 8.39 11.43
C VAL A 92 -7.52 9.74 11.57
N PHE A 93 -8.46 9.84 12.49
CA PHE A 93 -9.17 11.06 12.89
C PHE A 93 -8.95 11.33 14.38
N LYS A 94 -8.96 12.60 14.76
CA LYS A 94 -8.89 13.02 16.15
C LYS A 94 -10.29 13.19 16.73
N ALA A 95 -10.53 12.55 17.87
CA ALA A 95 -11.66 12.87 18.75
C ALA A 95 -11.17 13.76 19.90
N SER A 96 -12.07 14.11 20.82
CA SER A 96 -11.74 14.97 21.96
C SER A 96 -10.79 14.30 22.97
N ASP A 97 -10.81 12.97 23.05
CA ASP A 97 -10.11 12.19 24.07
C ASP A 97 -9.01 11.27 23.49
N ARG A 98 -9.11 10.89 22.21
CA ARG A 98 -8.17 9.96 21.56
C ARG A 98 -8.26 10.00 20.04
N ASP A 99 -7.30 9.37 19.39
CA ASP A 99 -7.37 9.10 17.97
C ASP A 99 -8.22 7.85 17.69
N PHE A 100 -8.91 7.83 16.55
CA PHE A 100 -9.65 6.67 16.05
C PHE A 100 -9.49 6.53 14.53
N ILE A 101 -9.77 5.35 14.01
CA ILE A 101 -9.61 5.03 12.58
C ILE A 101 -11.00 4.90 11.96
N ILE A 102 -11.20 5.55 10.81
CA ILE A 102 -12.26 5.22 9.85
C ILE A 102 -11.57 4.58 8.65
N ALA A 103 -12.08 3.42 8.22
CA ALA A 103 -11.54 2.67 7.09
C ALA A 103 -12.72 2.14 6.25
N CYS A 104 -13.28 3.00 5.40
CA CYS A 104 -14.32 2.63 4.45
C CYS A 104 -13.67 2.18 3.14
N GLY A 105 -13.66 0.87 2.89
CA GLY A 105 -13.04 0.30 1.70
C GLY A 105 -13.98 0.17 0.49
N ASN A 106 -15.29 0.46 0.65
CA ASN A 106 -16.29 0.39 -0.41
C ASN A 106 -17.53 1.25 -0.09
N ASP A 107 -18.39 1.43 -1.11
CA ASP A 107 -19.57 2.29 -1.03
C ASP A 107 -20.57 1.82 0.05
N THR A 108 -20.75 0.52 0.22
CA THR A 108 -21.64 -0.02 1.25
C THR A 108 -21.21 0.40 2.66
N GLN A 109 -19.92 0.33 2.94
CA GLN A 109 -19.36 0.77 4.22
C GLN A 109 -19.49 2.30 4.39
N PHE A 110 -19.29 3.06 3.31
CA PHE A 110 -19.47 4.51 3.33
C PHE A 110 -20.92 4.91 3.63
N ILE A 111 -21.89 4.26 2.98
CA ILE A 111 -23.32 4.47 3.24
C ILE A 111 -23.68 4.17 4.72
N GLN A 112 -23.14 3.08 5.27
CA GLN A 112 -23.35 2.73 6.67
C GLN A 112 -22.73 3.75 7.62
N LEU A 113 -21.52 4.22 7.34
CA LEU A 113 -20.88 5.31 8.08
C LEU A 113 -21.75 6.54 8.07
N CYS A 114 -22.18 7.01 6.89
CA CYS A 114 -23.01 8.21 6.75
C CYS A 114 -24.31 8.13 7.55
N ARG A 115 -24.96 6.98 7.54
CA ARG A 115 -26.14 6.73 8.39
C ARG A 115 -25.82 6.82 9.87
N SER A 116 -24.70 6.24 10.29
CA SER A 116 -24.29 6.21 11.71
C SER A 116 -23.96 7.59 12.27
N ILE A 117 -23.46 8.51 11.42
CA ILE A 117 -23.13 9.89 11.82
C ILE A 117 -24.23 10.91 11.54
N GLY A 118 -25.42 10.43 11.11
CA GLY A 118 -26.58 11.31 10.88
C GLY A 118 -26.57 12.08 9.55
N LEU A 119 -25.82 11.61 8.57
CA LEU A 119 -25.70 12.20 7.22
C LEU A 119 -26.13 11.17 6.13
N PRO A 120 -27.37 10.64 6.18
CA PRO A 120 -27.77 9.54 5.30
C PRO A 120 -27.80 9.91 3.81
N ASP A 121 -27.92 11.18 3.47
CA ASP A 121 -28.03 11.66 2.08
C ASP A 121 -26.68 11.93 1.43
N LEU A 122 -25.60 12.08 2.22
CA LEU A 122 -24.26 12.36 1.73
C LEU A 122 -23.74 11.40 0.64
N PRO A 123 -24.05 10.10 0.64
CA PRO A 123 -23.61 9.19 -0.45
C PRO A 123 -24.22 9.47 -1.82
N ASN A 124 -25.23 10.33 -1.91
CA ASN A 124 -25.95 10.68 -3.14
C ASN A 124 -25.53 12.05 -3.71
N ASP A 125 -24.67 12.78 -3.01
CA ASP A 125 -24.11 14.06 -3.46
C ASP A 125 -22.89 13.82 -4.37
#